data_69745ddf55c9305f0f811964d4320c7d
#
_entry.id   69745ddf55c9305f0f811964d4320c7d
#
_cell.length_a   1.000
_cell.length_b   1.000
_cell.length_c   1.000
_cell.angle_alpha   90.00
_cell.angle_beta   90.00
_cell.angle_gamma   90.00
#
_symmetry.space_group_name_H-M   'P 1'
#
loop_
_entity.id
_entity.type
_entity.pdbx_description
1 polymer ?
#
loop_
_entity_poly.entity_id
_entity_poly.type
_entity_poly.pdbx_seq_one_letter_code
_entity_poly.pdbx_strand_id
1 'polypeptide(L)'
;VGVDIGGQTSKIGVVDADGGILSRVVIRTDCYGTDAAAYLEALRGAIVSCLDSAGLQIRDICGIGVGAPNANYYNGCIEYAANIAWASTGVVPISEELSSMLGGVRVVLTNDANAAAMGEMRYGVVKGCRDFIMITLGTGVGSGIVVDGRLVYGHDGNAGELGHIIVEPGGRPCGCGRRGCLETYCSATGVANTARE
;
A
#
# COMPACT_ATOMS: atom_id res chain seq x y z
N VAL A 1 -11.02 -1.17 -9.52
CA VAL A 1 -9.99 -0.12 -9.51
C VAL A 1 -8.92 -0.49 -8.49
N GLY A 2 -7.65 -0.31 -8.83
CA GLY A 2 -6.51 -0.41 -7.92
C GLY A 2 -5.93 0.98 -7.61
N VAL A 3 -5.56 1.20 -6.36
CA VAL A 3 -4.89 2.41 -5.88
C VAL A 3 -3.65 2.03 -5.10
N ASP A 4 -2.51 2.59 -5.45
CA ASP A 4 -1.23 2.46 -4.75
C ASP A 4 -0.87 3.83 -4.14
N ILE A 5 -0.97 3.98 -2.83
CA ILE A 5 -0.68 5.22 -2.10
C ILE A 5 0.75 5.16 -1.59
N GLY A 6 1.66 5.86 -2.26
CA GLY A 6 3.03 6.04 -1.77
C GLY A 6 3.23 7.41 -1.12
N GLY A 7 4.36 7.61 -0.46
CA GLY A 7 4.67 8.87 0.25
C GLY A 7 4.77 10.12 -0.66
N GLN A 8 5.12 9.96 -1.92
CA GLN A 8 5.25 11.08 -2.88
C GLN A 8 4.12 11.12 -3.90
N THR A 9 3.70 9.96 -4.40
CA THR A 9 2.69 9.83 -5.45
C THR A 9 1.72 8.70 -5.15
N SER A 10 0.48 8.87 -5.59
CA SER A 10 -0.53 7.82 -5.62
C SER A 10 -0.82 7.45 -7.07
N LYS A 11 -0.84 6.16 -7.36
CA LYS A 11 -1.13 5.60 -8.68
C LYS A 11 -2.49 4.95 -8.66
N ILE A 12 -3.31 5.29 -9.63
CA ILE A 12 -4.67 4.77 -9.80
C ILE A 12 -4.75 4.03 -11.12
N GLY A 13 -5.34 2.84 -11.14
CA GLY A 13 -5.56 2.09 -12.37
C GLY A 13 -6.92 1.39 -12.40
N VAL A 14 -7.55 1.41 -13.55
CA VAL A 14 -8.69 0.54 -13.85
C VAL A 14 -8.12 -0.75 -14.43
N VAL A 15 -8.45 -1.88 -13.81
CA VAL A 15 -7.90 -3.19 -14.17
C VAL A 15 -9.06 -4.14 -14.45
N ASP A 16 -8.97 -4.90 -15.52
CA ASP A 16 -9.94 -5.94 -15.85
C ASP A 16 -9.69 -7.24 -15.07
N ALA A 17 -10.54 -8.24 -15.28
CA ALA A 17 -10.47 -9.52 -14.57
C ALA A 17 -9.21 -10.34 -14.93
N ASP A 18 -8.59 -10.08 -16.07
CA ASP A 18 -7.41 -10.78 -16.57
C ASP A 18 -6.10 -10.07 -16.19
N GLY A 19 -6.19 -8.91 -15.53
CA GLY A 19 -5.06 -8.10 -15.09
C GLY A 19 -4.63 -7.04 -16.11
N GLY A 20 -5.39 -6.84 -17.18
CA GLY A 20 -5.17 -5.78 -18.17
C GLY A 20 -5.46 -4.40 -17.57
N ILE A 21 -4.55 -3.45 -17.76
CA ILE A 21 -4.74 -2.06 -17.32
C ILE A 21 -5.46 -1.28 -18.43
N LEU A 22 -6.71 -0.91 -18.17
CA LEU A 22 -7.55 -0.16 -19.12
C LEU A 22 -7.23 1.34 -19.12
N SER A 23 -6.91 1.90 -17.96
CA SER A 23 -6.52 3.30 -17.79
C SER A 23 -5.67 3.46 -16.53
N ARG A 24 -4.90 4.54 -16.45
CA ARG A 24 -4.13 4.90 -15.25
C ARG A 24 -3.99 6.40 -15.10
N VAL A 25 -3.95 6.85 -13.85
CA VAL A 25 -3.70 8.23 -13.45
C VAL A 25 -2.70 8.23 -12.30
N VAL A 26 -1.88 9.26 -12.20
CA VAL A 26 -0.95 9.49 -11.09
C VAL A 26 -1.22 10.87 -10.51
N ILE A 27 -1.35 10.96 -9.19
CA ILE A 27 -1.45 12.23 -8.46
C ILE A 27 -0.32 12.36 -7.45
N ARG A 28 -0.05 13.57 -7.00
CA ARG A 28 0.87 13.82 -5.88
C ARG A 28 0.19 13.40 -4.58
N THR A 29 0.95 12.78 -3.65
CA THR A 29 0.50 12.47 -2.29
C THR A 29 1.00 13.52 -1.30
N ASP A 30 2.16 14.10 -1.56
CA ASP A 30 2.93 14.93 -0.65
C ASP A 30 2.58 16.43 -0.69
N CYS A 31 1.64 16.86 -1.52
CA CYS A 31 1.30 18.28 -1.68
C CYS A 31 0.13 18.77 -0.80
N TYR A 32 -0.44 17.91 0.03
CA TYR A 32 -1.61 18.23 0.87
C TYR A 32 -1.25 18.55 2.33
N GLY A 33 0.04 18.59 2.68
CA GLY A 33 0.46 18.81 4.07
C GLY A 33 -0.19 17.81 5.02
N THR A 34 -0.89 18.30 6.04
CA THR A 34 -1.63 17.47 7.02
C THR A 34 -3.13 17.35 6.71
N ASP A 35 -3.59 17.83 5.56
CA ASP A 35 -5.00 17.85 5.18
C ASP A 35 -5.40 16.55 4.45
N ALA A 36 -5.84 15.56 5.22
CA ALA A 36 -6.32 14.29 4.71
C ALA A 36 -7.61 14.44 3.87
N ALA A 37 -8.49 15.40 4.21
CA ALA A 37 -9.73 15.60 3.48
C ALA A 37 -9.46 16.13 2.07
N ALA A 38 -8.55 17.09 1.92
CA ALA A 38 -8.13 17.58 0.62
C ALA A 38 -7.49 16.48 -0.24
N TYR A 39 -6.66 15.61 0.37
CA TYR A 39 -6.10 14.47 -0.34
C TYR A 39 -7.19 13.47 -0.80
N LEU A 40 -8.13 13.13 0.06
CA LEU A 40 -9.22 12.20 -0.27
C LEU A 40 -10.10 12.73 -1.40
N GLU A 41 -10.40 14.02 -1.42
CA GLU A 41 -11.15 14.64 -2.51
C GLU A 41 -10.37 14.59 -3.84
N ALA A 42 -9.07 14.84 -3.82
CA ALA A 42 -8.23 14.70 -5.00
C ALA A 42 -8.15 13.23 -5.48
N LEU A 43 -8.04 12.28 -4.54
CA LEU A 43 -8.04 10.86 -4.86
C LEU A 43 -9.37 10.41 -5.48
N ARG A 44 -10.50 10.86 -4.92
CA ARG A 44 -11.84 10.66 -5.49
C ARG A 44 -11.91 11.17 -6.93
N GLY A 45 -11.47 12.41 -7.15
CA GLY A 45 -11.45 13.02 -8.49
C GLY A 45 -10.58 12.22 -9.48
N ALA A 46 -9.42 11.75 -9.03
CA ALA A 46 -8.52 10.93 -9.84
C ALA A 46 -9.13 9.55 -10.18
N ILE A 47 -9.83 8.92 -9.25
CA ILE A 47 -10.54 7.65 -9.50
C ILE A 47 -11.62 7.85 -10.57
N VAL A 48 -12.44 8.90 -10.46
CA VAL A 48 -13.48 9.21 -11.45
C VAL A 48 -12.85 9.49 -12.81
N SER A 49 -11.83 10.33 -12.89
CA SER A 49 -11.11 10.62 -14.15
C SER A 49 -10.50 9.37 -14.78
N CYS A 50 -9.98 8.45 -13.96
CA CYS A 50 -9.44 7.19 -14.44
C CYS A 50 -10.52 6.28 -15.02
N LEU A 51 -11.71 6.23 -14.40
CA LEU A 51 -12.87 5.51 -14.91
C LEU A 51 -13.38 6.12 -16.22
N ASP A 52 -13.56 7.43 -16.27
CA ASP A 52 -14.00 8.15 -17.48
C ASP A 52 -13.06 7.87 -18.65
N SER A 53 -11.75 7.84 -18.41
CA SER A 53 -10.74 7.52 -19.43
C SER A 53 -10.85 6.08 -19.96
N ALA A 54 -11.43 5.17 -19.17
CA ALA A 54 -11.74 3.79 -19.58
C ALA A 54 -13.16 3.64 -20.16
N GLY A 55 -13.95 4.71 -20.23
CA GLY A 55 -15.36 4.68 -20.66
C GLY A 55 -16.28 4.01 -19.63
N LEU A 56 -15.90 4.01 -18.35
CA LEU A 56 -16.60 3.34 -17.25
C LEU A 56 -17.11 4.34 -16.22
N GLN A 57 -18.06 3.90 -15.40
CA GLN A 57 -18.60 4.64 -14.26
C GLN A 57 -18.47 3.80 -12.99
N ILE A 58 -18.68 4.42 -11.82
CA ILE A 58 -18.62 3.74 -10.51
C ILE A 58 -19.52 2.50 -10.44
N ARG A 59 -20.68 2.52 -11.06
CA ARG A 59 -21.59 1.36 -11.08
C ARG A 59 -21.08 0.17 -11.89
N ASP A 60 -20.08 0.37 -12.75
CA ASP A 60 -19.54 -0.65 -13.66
C ASP A 60 -18.39 -1.44 -13.01
N ILE A 61 -17.91 -1.04 -11.82
CA ILE A 61 -16.81 -1.69 -11.14
C ILE A 61 -17.30 -2.53 -9.95
N CYS A 62 -16.59 -3.63 -9.67
CA CYS A 62 -16.89 -4.50 -8.53
C CYS A 62 -16.35 -3.96 -7.20
N GLY A 63 -15.42 -2.99 -7.23
CA GLY A 63 -14.83 -2.39 -6.04
C GLY A 63 -13.52 -1.68 -6.28
N ILE A 64 -12.96 -1.16 -5.19
CA ILE A 64 -11.68 -0.45 -5.16
C ILE A 64 -10.77 -1.14 -4.17
N GLY A 65 -9.57 -1.55 -4.61
CA GLY A 65 -8.50 -2.06 -3.76
C GLY A 65 -7.45 -0.98 -3.55
N VAL A 66 -7.09 -0.72 -2.31
CA VAL A 66 -6.08 0.29 -1.94
C VAL A 66 -4.91 -0.39 -1.24
N GLY A 67 -3.70 -0.20 -1.74
CA GLY A 67 -2.44 -0.52 -1.09
C GLY A 67 -1.81 0.75 -0.52
N ALA A 68 -1.41 0.74 0.75
CA ALA A 68 -0.80 1.90 1.39
C ALA A 68 0.13 1.49 2.54
N PRO A 69 1.15 2.31 2.88
CA PRO A 69 1.93 2.12 4.11
C PRO A 69 1.02 2.22 5.34
N ASN A 70 1.34 1.46 6.38
CA ASN A 70 0.61 1.45 7.65
C ASN A 70 -0.91 1.25 7.52
N ALA A 71 -1.32 0.54 6.48
CA ALA A 71 -2.72 0.23 6.22
C ALA A 71 -3.18 -0.96 7.05
N ASN A 72 -4.21 -0.76 7.86
CA ASN A 72 -4.85 -1.80 8.64
C ASN A 72 -6.05 -2.38 7.87
N TYR A 73 -5.94 -3.64 7.49
CA TYR A 73 -6.96 -4.36 6.72
C TYR A 73 -8.30 -4.50 7.48
N TYR A 74 -8.25 -4.65 8.81
CA TYR A 74 -9.43 -4.97 9.59
C TYR A 74 -10.38 -3.78 9.81
N ASN A 75 -9.80 -2.57 9.93
CA ASN A 75 -10.60 -1.35 10.15
C ASN A 75 -10.64 -0.42 8.93
N GLY A 76 -9.87 -0.72 7.86
CA GLY A 76 -9.84 0.09 6.65
C GLY A 76 -9.18 1.45 6.80
N CYS A 77 -8.31 1.62 7.81
CA CYS A 77 -7.64 2.88 8.12
C CYS A 77 -6.15 2.84 7.76
N ILE A 78 -5.58 3.99 7.42
CA ILE A 78 -4.13 4.24 7.47
C ILE A 78 -3.82 4.81 8.84
N GLU A 79 -2.85 4.21 9.57
CA GLU A 79 -2.57 4.51 10.96
C GLU A 79 -1.13 5.00 11.13
N TYR A 80 -0.95 6.27 11.54
CA TYR A 80 0.36 6.83 11.91
C TYR A 80 1.47 6.59 10.85
N ALA A 81 1.15 6.77 9.58
CA ALA A 81 2.07 6.54 8.46
C ALA A 81 3.13 7.66 8.38
N ALA A 82 4.30 7.44 8.95
CA ALA A 82 5.36 8.45 9.10
C ALA A 82 5.82 9.08 7.77
N ASN A 83 5.68 8.36 6.66
CA ASN A 83 6.05 8.81 5.32
C ASN A 83 4.89 9.45 4.52
N ILE A 84 3.71 9.60 5.15
CA ILE A 84 2.53 10.27 4.56
C ILE A 84 2.11 11.39 5.51
N ALA A 85 2.40 12.65 5.15
CA ALA A 85 2.24 13.79 6.05
C ALA A 85 0.81 13.93 6.62
N TRP A 86 -0.24 13.76 5.80
CA TRP A 86 -1.63 13.87 6.24
C TRP A 86 -2.13 12.66 7.08
N ALA A 87 -1.35 11.57 7.17
CA ALA A 87 -1.66 10.40 8.01
C ALA A 87 -0.58 10.14 9.08
N SER A 88 0.40 11.03 9.24
CA SER A 88 1.56 10.79 10.12
C SER A 88 1.25 10.89 11.61
N THR A 89 0.22 11.66 11.98
CA THR A 89 -0.10 11.95 13.39
C THR A 89 -1.45 11.36 13.85
N GLY A 90 -2.11 10.60 12.98
CA GLY A 90 -3.46 10.10 13.29
C GLY A 90 -3.87 8.87 12.51
N VAL A 91 -5.15 8.57 12.63
CA VAL A 91 -5.84 7.48 11.95
C VAL A 91 -6.77 8.08 10.90
N VAL A 92 -6.63 7.64 9.64
CA VAL A 92 -7.47 8.13 8.53
C VAL A 92 -8.30 6.97 7.98
N PRO A 93 -9.64 7.01 8.04
CA PRO A 93 -10.55 5.92 7.65
C PRO A 93 -10.77 5.89 6.12
N ILE A 94 -9.73 5.55 5.38
CA ILE A 94 -9.70 5.58 3.90
C ILE A 94 -10.84 4.80 3.27
N SER A 95 -11.11 3.58 3.76
CA SER A 95 -12.13 2.71 3.16
C SER A 95 -13.53 3.28 3.31
N GLU A 96 -13.87 3.81 4.49
CA GLU A 96 -15.17 4.40 4.78
C GLU A 96 -15.39 5.70 4.00
N GLU A 97 -14.42 6.62 4.07
CA GLU A 97 -14.48 7.91 3.40
C GLU A 97 -14.61 7.77 1.88
N LEU A 98 -13.73 7.00 1.25
CA LEU A 98 -13.81 6.78 -0.20
C LEU A 98 -15.10 6.07 -0.62
N SER A 99 -15.56 5.08 0.16
CA SER A 99 -16.84 4.42 -0.11
C SER A 99 -17.99 5.42 -0.07
N SER A 100 -18.05 6.26 0.96
CA SER A 100 -19.07 7.32 1.11
C SER A 100 -19.03 8.31 -0.06
N MET A 101 -17.84 8.80 -0.41
CA MET A 101 -17.64 9.79 -1.50
C MET A 101 -17.95 9.23 -2.90
N LEU A 102 -17.95 7.90 -3.06
CA LEU A 102 -18.14 7.20 -4.34
C LEU A 102 -19.43 6.36 -4.37
N GLY A 103 -20.46 6.77 -3.61
CA GLY A 103 -21.81 6.20 -3.70
C GLY A 103 -21.95 4.80 -3.10
N GLY A 104 -21.12 4.46 -2.10
CA GLY A 104 -21.20 3.20 -1.37
C GLY A 104 -20.47 2.04 -2.05
N VAL A 105 -19.60 2.30 -3.04
CA VAL A 105 -18.77 1.24 -3.66
C VAL A 105 -17.89 0.59 -2.61
N ARG A 106 -17.72 -0.73 -2.70
CA ARG A 106 -16.84 -1.47 -1.78
C ARG A 106 -15.39 -1.01 -1.93
N VAL A 107 -14.78 -0.58 -0.84
CA VAL A 107 -13.35 -0.23 -0.76
C VAL A 107 -12.66 -1.18 0.23
N VAL A 108 -11.55 -1.77 -0.18
CA VAL A 108 -10.71 -2.63 0.67
C VAL A 108 -9.31 -2.05 0.72
N LEU A 109 -8.78 -1.89 1.92
CA LEU A 109 -7.45 -1.37 2.17
C LEU A 109 -6.53 -2.48 2.68
N THR A 110 -5.28 -2.47 2.26
CA THR A 110 -4.22 -3.33 2.79
C THR A 110 -2.85 -2.64 2.69
N ASN A 111 -1.84 -3.22 3.35
CA ASN A 111 -0.47 -2.78 3.18
C ASN A 111 -0.02 -2.95 1.71
N ASP A 112 0.86 -2.07 1.23
CA ASP A 112 1.35 -2.03 -0.16
C ASP A 112 2.10 -3.32 -0.56
N ALA A 113 2.94 -3.89 0.32
CA ALA A 113 3.62 -5.16 0.07
C ALA A 113 2.63 -6.34 0.05
N ASN A 114 1.60 -6.31 0.88
CA ASN A 114 0.51 -7.27 0.85
C ASN A 114 -0.28 -7.20 -0.47
N ALA A 115 -0.56 -5.99 -0.95
CA ALA A 115 -1.20 -5.80 -2.25
C ALA A 115 -0.33 -6.34 -3.39
N ALA A 116 0.99 -6.10 -3.34
CA ALA A 116 1.94 -6.64 -4.31
C ALA A 116 1.96 -8.19 -4.28
N ALA A 117 1.99 -8.82 -3.09
CA ALA A 117 1.95 -10.27 -2.95
C ALA A 117 0.67 -10.87 -3.58
N MET A 118 -0.48 -10.23 -3.36
CA MET A 118 -1.74 -10.64 -3.98
C MET A 118 -1.73 -10.48 -5.51
N GLY A 119 -1.11 -9.41 -6.01
CA GLY A 119 -0.92 -9.17 -7.44
C GLY A 119 -0.08 -10.27 -8.09
N GLU A 120 1.06 -10.63 -7.49
CA GLU A 120 1.94 -11.70 -7.96
C GLU A 120 1.25 -13.08 -7.90
N MET A 121 0.47 -13.34 -6.86
CA MET A 121 -0.30 -14.58 -6.74
C MET A 121 -1.37 -14.70 -7.84
N ARG A 122 -2.00 -13.60 -8.21
CA ARG A 122 -3.09 -13.61 -9.18
C ARG A 122 -2.60 -13.57 -10.63
N TYR A 123 -1.60 -12.75 -10.92
CA TYR A 123 -1.20 -12.41 -12.28
C TYR A 123 0.29 -12.62 -12.56
N GLY A 124 1.13 -12.75 -11.52
CA GLY A 124 2.59 -12.75 -11.63
C GLY A 124 3.23 -14.13 -11.63
N VAL A 125 4.51 -14.15 -11.25
CA VAL A 125 5.39 -15.34 -11.35
C VAL A 125 5.03 -16.46 -10.38
N VAL A 126 4.32 -16.15 -9.29
CA VAL A 126 3.86 -17.13 -8.29
C VAL A 126 2.41 -17.57 -8.52
N LYS A 127 1.84 -17.30 -9.70
CA LYS A 127 0.49 -17.77 -10.06
C LYS A 127 0.41 -19.30 -9.92
N GLY A 128 -0.55 -19.76 -9.09
CA GLY A 128 -0.74 -21.17 -8.79
C GLY A 128 0.02 -21.66 -7.55
N CYS A 129 0.97 -20.90 -7.01
CA CYS A 129 1.58 -21.18 -5.72
C CYS A 129 0.60 -20.86 -4.60
N ARG A 130 0.58 -21.73 -3.58
CA ARG A 130 -0.29 -21.54 -2.41
C ARG A 130 0.47 -21.04 -1.19
N ASP A 131 1.77 -21.22 -1.16
CA ASP A 131 2.65 -20.90 -0.04
C ASP A 131 3.88 -20.19 -0.56
N PHE A 132 4.05 -18.92 -0.19
CA PHE A 132 5.22 -18.12 -0.55
C PHE A 132 5.33 -16.87 0.34
N ILE A 133 6.52 -16.28 0.31
CA ILE A 133 6.77 -14.96 0.89
C ILE A 133 7.22 -14.05 -0.26
N MET A 134 6.56 -12.91 -0.41
CA MET A 134 7.00 -11.83 -1.27
C MET A 134 7.79 -10.82 -0.44
N ILE A 135 8.93 -10.38 -0.95
CA ILE A 135 9.75 -9.32 -0.33
C ILE A 135 9.89 -8.19 -1.34
N THR A 136 9.59 -6.99 -0.92
CA THR A 136 9.77 -5.77 -1.70
C THR A 136 10.98 -5.00 -1.18
N LEU A 137 11.95 -4.73 -2.06
CA LEU A 137 13.15 -3.94 -1.75
C LEU A 137 13.04 -2.59 -2.45
N GLY A 138 12.67 -1.56 -1.69
CA GLY A 138 12.52 -0.18 -2.15
C GLY A 138 13.19 0.78 -1.18
N THR A 139 12.56 1.92 -0.92
CA THR A 139 12.99 2.87 0.13
C THR A 139 13.09 2.18 1.49
N GLY A 140 12.15 1.28 1.77
CA GLY A 140 12.15 0.36 2.90
C GLY A 140 12.16 -1.09 2.44
N VAL A 141 11.84 -2.01 3.37
CA VAL A 141 11.66 -3.45 3.12
C VAL A 141 10.26 -3.84 3.56
N GLY A 142 9.41 -4.13 2.58
CA GLY A 142 8.08 -4.68 2.83
C GLY A 142 8.04 -6.18 2.56
N SER A 143 7.03 -6.86 3.08
CA SER A 143 6.77 -8.26 2.73
C SER A 143 5.30 -8.64 2.90
N GLY A 144 4.88 -9.64 2.11
CA GLY A 144 3.59 -10.28 2.22
C GLY A 144 3.77 -11.80 2.34
N ILE A 145 3.09 -12.40 3.28
CA ILE A 145 3.16 -13.85 3.54
C ILE A 145 1.84 -14.48 3.08
N VAL A 146 1.94 -15.48 2.23
CA VAL A 146 0.78 -16.25 1.75
C VAL A 146 0.93 -17.71 2.20
N VAL A 147 -0.12 -18.24 2.83
CA VAL A 147 -0.20 -19.62 3.30
C VAL A 147 -1.56 -20.18 2.85
N ASP A 148 -1.57 -21.37 2.29
CA ASP A 148 -2.76 -22.03 1.74
C ASP A 148 -3.55 -21.16 0.74
N GLY A 149 -2.83 -20.30 -0.04
CA GLY A 149 -3.43 -19.37 -0.99
C GLY A 149 -4.15 -18.18 -0.35
N ARG A 150 -3.85 -17.89 0.91
CA ARG A 150 -4.43 -16.78 1.68
C ARG A 150 -3.33 -15.91 2.27
N LEU A 151 -3.49 -14.60 2.15
CA LEU A 151 -2.59 -13.66 2.78
C LEU A 151 -2.73 -13.71 4.31
N VAL A 152 -1.60 -13.74 4.99
CA VAL A 152 -1.54 -13.75 6.47
C VAL A 152 -1.50 -12.31 6.95
N TYR A 153 -2.57 -11.87 7.61
CA TYR A 153 -2.65 -10.52 8.19
C TYR A 153 -2.19 -10.46 9.65
N GLY A 154 -2.22 -11.61 10.36
CA GLY A 154 -1.98 -11.64 11.80
C GLY A 154 -3.16 -11.12 12.61
N HIS A 155 -2.95 -10.95 13.92
CA HIS A 155 -4.00 -10.54 14.85
C HIS A 155 -4.45 -9.09 14.63
N ASP A 156 -3.52 -8.19 14.34
CA ASP A 156 -3.71 -6.74 14.25
C ASP A 156 -3.42 -6.15 12.86
N GLY A 157 -3.24 -7.00 11.84
CA GLY A 157 -2.97 -6.57 10.47
C GLY A 157 -1.49 -6.40 10.12
N ASN A 158 -0.57 -6.61 11.07
CA ASN A 158 0.86 -6.33 10.92
C ASN A 158 1.72 -7.57 10.64
N ALA A 159 1.15 -8.72 10.28
CA ALA A 159 1.96 -9.86 9.86
C ALA A 159 2.74 -9.54 8.60
N GLY A 160 3.98 -10.03 8.54
CA GLY A 160 4.81 -9.81 7.36
C GLY A 160 5.72 -8.59 7.45
N GLU A 161 5.81 -7.89 8.58
CA GLU A 161 6.73 -6.76 8.79
C GLU A 161 8.20 -7.23 8.94
N LEU A 162 8.70 -8.04 7.95
CA LEU A 162 10.04 -8.64 7.99
C LEU A 162 11.16 -7.62 7.91
N GLY A 163 10.94 -6.46 7.31
CA GLY A 163 11.89 -5.35 7.29
C GLY A 163 12.29 -4.88 8.69
N HIS A 164 11.44 -5.13 9.68
CA HIS A 164 11.64 -4.69 11.05
C HIS A 164 12.14 -5.78 12.02
N ILE A 165 12.52 -6.96 11.54
CA ILE A 165 13.26 -7.93 12.37
C ILE A 165 14.64 -7.37 12.71
N ILE A 166 15.08 -7.56 13.96
CA ILE A 166 16.41 -7.10 14.41
C ILE A 166 17.45 -8.13 13.97
N VAL A 167 18.31 -7.73 13.04
CA VAL A 167 19.43 -8.55 12.53
C VAL A 167 20.76 -8.18 13.16
N GLU A 168 20.88 -6.94 13.71
CA GLU A 168 22.08 -6.44 14.36
C GLU A 168 21.69 -5.72 15.67
N PRO A 169 21.75 -6.41 16.82
CA PRO A 169 21.42 -5.80 18.11
C PRO A 169 22.25 -4.54 18.39
N GLY A 170 21.56 -3.41 18.67
CA GLY A 170 22.22 -2.11 18.89
C GLY A 170 22.71 -1.41 17.61
N GLY A 171 22.50 -1.99 16.43
CA GLY A 171 22.92 -1.48 15.14
C GLY A 171 22.29 -0.15 14.71
N ARG A 172 22.13 0.06 13.41
CA ARG A 172 21.63 1.33 12.83
C ARG A 172 20.25 1.72 13.37
N PRO A 173 19.98 3.00 13.60
CA PRO A 173 18.64 3.47 13.98
C PRO A 173 17.65 3.20 12.84
N CYS A 174 16.43 2.76 13.17
CA CYS A 174 15.34 2.52 12.24
C CYS A 174 14.21 3.53 12.49
N GLY A 175 13.49 3.90 11.42
CA GLY A 175 12.33 4.78 11.49
C GLY A 175 11.20 4.26 12.39
N CYS A 176 11.15 2.96 12.68
CA CYS A 176 10.20 2.37 13.63
C CYS A 176 10.54 2.62 15.12
N GLY A 177 11.59 3.39 15.42
CA GLY A 177 12.06 3.69 16.78
C GLY A 177 13.00 2.64 17.37
N ARG A 178 13.20 1.49 16.73
CA ARG A 178 14.15 0.44 17.15
C ARG A 178 15.51 0.61 16.49
N ARG A 179 16.43 -0.29 16.80
CA ARG A 179 17.77 -0.32 16.20
C ARG A 179 18.08 -1.70 15.64
N GLY A 180 18.84 -1.70 14.52
CA GLY A 180 19.33 -2.93 13.91
C GLY A 180 18.32 -3.71 13.08
N CYS A 181 17.26 -3.04 12.61
CA CYS A 181 16.26 -3.65 11.73
C CYS A 181 16.86 -4.00 10.36
N LEU A 182 16.43 -5.11 9.76
CA LEU A 182 16.87 -5.59 8.44
C LEU A 182 16.80 -4.50 7.38
N GLU A 183 15.72 -3.72 7.36
CA GLU A 183 15.50 -2.62 6.44
C GLU A 183 16.67 -1.62 6.40
N THR A 184 17.30 -1.35 7.55
CA THR A 184 18.39 -0.38 7.64
C THR A 184 19.69 -0.85 6.96
N TYR A 185 19.74 -2.10 6.52
CA TYR A 185 20.89 -2.72 5.84
C TYR A 185 20.58 -3.07 4.39
N CYS A 186 19.42 -3.64 4.09
CA CYS A 186 19.13 -4.22 2.77
C CYS A 186 18.11 -3.44 1.93
N SER A 187 17.48 -2.37 2.43
CA SER A 187 16.71 -1.44 1.59
C SER A 187 17.63 -0.64 0.66
N ALA A 188 17.09 0.03 -0.35
CA ALA A 188 17.87 0.92 -1.21
C ALA A 188 18.67 1.96 -0.40
N THR A 189 18.02 2.57 0.61
CA THR A 189 18.67 3.50 1.54
C THR A 189 19.74 2.79 2.39
N GLY A 190 19.45 1.59 2.88
CA GLY A 190 20.36 0.80 3.69
C GLY A 190 21.64 0.43 2.94
N VAL A 191 21.52 -0.06 1.70
CA VAL A 191 22.65 -0.37 0.82
C VAL A 191 23.48 0.87 0.51
N ALA A 192 22.82 1.99 0.17
CA ALA A 192 23.52 3.27 -0.08
C ALA A 192 24.29 3.76 1.14
N ASN A 193 23.76 3.59 2.36
CA ASN A 193 24.45 3.94 3.59
C ASN A 193 25.66 3.02 3.85
N THR A 194 25.50 1.71 3.65
CA THR A 194 26.61 0.74 3.75
C THR A 194 27.76 1.09 2.79
N ALA A 195 27.46 1.56 1.57
CA ALA A 195 28.48 1.92 0.60
C ALA A 195 29.22 3.24 0.95
N ARG A 196 28.70 4.06 1.88
CA ARG A 196 29.32 5.32 2.34
C ARG A 196 30.16 5.15 3.60
N GLU A 197 29.92 4.12 4.39
CA GLU A 197 30.71 3.71 5.58
C GLU A 197 32.05 3.08 5.16
#